data_6a5861726f79f4ad6ec955a1e3679562
#
_entry.id   6a5861726f79f4ad6ec955a1e3679562
#
_cell.length_a   1.000
_cell.length_b   1.000
_cell.length_c   1.000
_cell.angle_alpha   90.00
_cell.angle_beta   90.00
_cell.angle_gamma   90.00
#
_symmetry.space_group_name_H-M   'P 1'
#
loop_
_entity.id
_entity.type
_entity.pdbx_description
1 polymer ?
#
loop_
_entity_poly.entity_id
_entity_poly.type
_entity_poly.pdbx_seq_one_letter_code
_entity_poly.pdbx_strand_id
1 'polypeptide(L)'
;MFPKSMSIAEFDPEIQAAIKAEEVRQEEHIELIASENYASPRVMEAQGSVLTNKYAEGYPGKRYYGGCENVDVVEQLAIDRACELFGADWANVQPHSGSQANGAVYMAMLKAGDTVLGMSLDAGGHLTHGAKPNFSGKTYNAIQYGLDNETGLIDYEQVASLAREPVSYTHLTLPTTY
;
A
#
# COMPACT_ATOMS: atom_id res chain seq x y z
N MET A 1 -1.59 1.10 34.73
CA MET A 1 -1.66 0.13 33.64
C MET A 1 -3.13 -0.18 33.42
N PHE A 2 -3.64 -0.10 32.20
CA PHE A 2 -5.04 -0.41 31.91
C PHE A 2 -5.36 -1.87 32.24
N PRO A 3 -6.57 -2.18 32.77
CA PRO A 3 -6.94 -3.57 33.02
C PRO A 3 -6.93 -4.37 31.72
N LYS A 4 -6.14 -5.45 31.68
CA LYS A 4 -6.03 -6.32 30.48
C LYS A 4 -7.33 -7.07 30.16
N SER A 5 -8.27 -7.11 31.09
CA SER A 5 -9.54 -7.82 30.98
C SER A 5 -10.71 -6.97 30.49
N MET A 6 -10.51 -5.65 30.37
CA MET A 6 -11.59 -4.77 29.90
C MET A 6 -11.71 -4.86 28.38
N SER A 7 -12.84 -5.38 27.92
CA SER A 7 -13.17 -5.45 26.50
C SER A 7 -13.66 -4.10 25.96
N ILE A 8 -13.66 -3.95 24.63
CA ILE A 8 -14.26 -2.78 23.98
C ILE A 8 -15.74 -2.68 24.36
N ALA A 9 -16.46 -3.80 24.41
CA ALA A 9 -17.88 -3.85 24.76
C ALA A 9 -18.19 -3.29 26.15
N GLU A 10 -17.27 -3.46 27.10
CA GLU A 10 -17.43 -2.96 28.46
C GLU A 10 -17.05 -1.48 28.60
N PHE A 11 -16.11 -1.01 27.78
CA PHE A 11 -15.57 0.34 27.85
C PHE A 11 -16.29 1.31 26.90
N ASP A 12 -16.57 0.87 25.68
CA ASP A 12 -17.19 1.67 24.61
C ASP A 12 -18.18 0.80 23.81
N PRO A 13 -19.42 0.67 24.30
CA PRO A 13 -20.44 -0.15 23.65
C PRO A 13 -20.87 0.40 22.29
N GLU A 14 -20.70 1.71 22.01
CA GLU A 14 -21.03 2.30 20.71
C GLU A 14 -20.05 1.83 19.63
N ILE A 15 -18.76 1.87 19.93
CA ILE A 15 -17.71 1.32 19.05
C ILE A 15 -17.91 -0.19 18.86
N GLN A 16 -18.20 -0.92 19.92
CA GLN A 16 -18.47 -2.36 19.81
C GLN A 16 -19.65 -2.68 18.90
N ALA A 17 -20.72 -1.89 19.00
CA ALA A 17 -21.91 -2.06 18.15
C ALA A 17 -21.57 -1.80 16.66
N ALA A 18 -20.76 -0.78 16.37
CA ALA A 18 -20.31 -0.47 15.01
C ALA A 18 -19.44 -1.59 14.43
N ILE A 19 -18.48 -2.12 15.22
CA ILE A 19 -17.64 -3.25 14.82
C ILE A 19 -18.52 -4.48 14.50
N LYS A 20 -19.49 -4.77 15.35
CA LYS A 20 -20.38 -5.91 15.16
C LYS A 20 -21.28 -5.75 13.94
N ALA A 21 -21.76 -4.54 13.66
CA ALA A 21 -22.52 -4.24 12.45
C ALA A 21 -21.69 -4.45 11.18
N GLU A 22 -20.41 -4.05 11.21
CA GLU A 22 -19.48 -4.27 10.10
C GLU A 22 -19.15 -5.75 9.89
N GLU A 23 -18.98 -6.54 10.95
CA GLU A 23 -18.84 -7.99 10.83
C GLU A 23 -20.02 -8.60 10.09
N VAL A 24 -21.26 -8.22 10.46
CA VAL A 24 -22.49 -8.69 9.80
C VAL A 24 -22.52 -8.25 8.34
N ARG A 25 -22.18 -6.99 8.05
CA ARG A 25 -22.10 -6.49 6.68
C ARG A 25 -21.14 -7.32 5.82
N GLN A 26 -19.95 -7.62 6.34
CA GLN A 26 -18.96 -8.40 5.61
C GLN A 26 -19.40 -9.84 5.33
N GLU A 27 -20.17 -10.46 6.23
CA GLU A 27 -20.69 -11.81 6.07
C GLU A 27 -21.90 -11.88 5.11
N GLU A 28 -22.76 -10.85 5.11
CA GLU A 28 -24.04 -10.87 4.41
C GLU A 28 -24.00 -10.19 3.04
N HIS A 29 -22.97 -9.38 2.73
CA HIS A 29 -22.89 -8.64 1.48
C HIS A 29 -21.79 -9.16 0.59
N ILE A 30 -22.05 -9.14 -0.72
CA ILE A 30 -21.02 -9.45 -1.72
C ILE A 30 -20.18 -8.20 -1.94
N GLU A 31 -18.88 -8.31 -1.70
CA GLU A 31 -17.92 -7.24 -1.97
C GLU A 31 -17.54 -7.25 -3.47
N LEU A 32 -17.78 -6.12 -4.14
CA LEU A 32 -17.49 -5.95 -5.57
C LEU A 32 -16.32 -4.99 -5.83
N ILE A 33 -15.69 -4.47 -4.77
CA ILE A 33 -14.49 -3.63 -4.90
C ILE A 33 -13.29 -4.56 -5.03
N ALA A 34 -12.76 -4.69 -6.24
CA ALA A 34 -11.70 -5.66 -6.57
C ALA A 34 -10.40 -5.46 -5.78
N SER A 35 -10.15 -4.28 -5.23
CA SER A 35 -8.97 -3.97 -4.41
C SER A 35 -9.13 -4.29 -2.93
N GLU A 36 -10.31 -4.69 -2.47
CA GLU A 36 -10.52 -5.12 -1.09
C GLU A 36 -10.11 -6.57 -0.88
N ASN A 37 -9.51 -6.85 0.27
CA ASN A 37 -9.09 -8.18 0.68
C ASN A 37 -9.28 -8.34 2.19
N TYR A 38 -10.06 -9.33 2.57
CA TYR A 38 -10.31 -9.62 3.98
C TYR A 38 -9.05 -10.17 4.66
N ALA A 39 -8.59 -9.44 5.67
CA ALA A 39 -7.46 -9.87 6.48
C ALA A 39 -7.85 -11.09 7.34
N SER A 40 -6.94 -12.06 7.44
CA SER A 40 -7.18 -13.19 8.34
C SER A 40 -7.23 -12.75 9.81
N PRO A 41 -7.96 -13.46 10.69
CA PRO A 41 -7.99 -13.15 12.12
C PRO A 41 -6.60 -13.05 12.75
N ARG A 42 -5.64 -13.86 12.29
CA ARG A 42 -4.25 -13.83 12.77
C ARG A 42 -3.52 -12.55 12.42
N VAL A 43 -3.79 -11.97 11.25
CA VAL A 43 -3.23 -10.67 10.86
C VAL A 43 -3.81 -9.57 11.74
N MET A 44 -5.12 -9.58 11.97
CA MET A 44 -5.79 -8.62 12.86
C MET A 44 -5.30 -8.73 14.31
N GLU A 45 -5.10 -9.96 14.82
CA GLU A 45 -4.55 -10.20 16.15
C GLU A 45 -3.12 -9.65 16.29
N ALA A 46 -2.27 -9.89 15.29
CA ALA A 46 -0.90 -9.37 15.29
C ALA A 46 -0.88 -7.84 15.26
N GLN A 47 -1.72 -7.22 14.42
CA GLN A 47 -1.82 -5.77 14.29
C GLN A 47 -2.36 -5.10 15.56
N GLY A 48 -3.32 -5.71 16.24
CA GLY A 48 -3.89 -5.25 17.51
C GLY A 48 -3.08 -5.64 18.75
N SER A 49 -1.91 -6.23 18.61
CA SER A 49 -1.08 -6.69 19.72
C SER A 49 -0.33 -5.55 20.42
N VAL A 50 0.40 -5.89 21.47
CA VAL A 50 1.24 -4.95 22.24
C VAL A 50 2.38 -4.33 21.42
N LEU A 51 2.68 -4.87 20.24
CA LEU A 51 3.63 -4.26 19.29
C LEU A 51 3.20 -2.83 18.89
N THR A 52 1.89 -2.55 18.88
CA THR A 52 1.30 -1.24 18.63
C THR A 52 1.84 -0.15 19.57
N ASN A 53 2.27 -0.52 20.78
CA ASN A 53 2.78 0.43 21.79
C ASN A 53 4.24 0.82 21.58
N LYS A 54 4.97 0.14 20.67
CA LYS A 54 6.40 0.36 20.53
C LYS A 54 6.73 1.34 19.42
N TYR A 55 7.36 2.45 19.80
CA TYR A 55 7.98 3.38 18.88
C TYR A 55 9.34 2.83 18.41
N ALA A 56 9.44 2.48 17.12
CA ALA A 56 10.55 1.73 16.56
C ALA A 56 11.15 2.39 15.31
N GLU A 57 11.40 3.69 15.37
CA GLU A 57 12.03 4.44 14.29
C GLU A 57 13.42 3.88 13.95
N GLY A 58 13.72 3.77 12.67
CA GLY A 58 14.92 3.13 12.15
C GLY A 58 14.63 1.74 11.56
N TYR A 59 15.63 0.87 11.55
CA TYR A 59 15.55 -0.47 10.99
C TYR A 59 16.04 -1.52 11.99
N PRO A 60 15.77 -2.83 11.80
CA PRO A 60 16.28 -3.87 12.66
C PRO A 60 17.77 -3.74 12.91
N GLY A 61 18.17 -3.75 14.18
CA GLY A 61 19.55 -3.55 14.61
C GLY A 61 20.10 -2.14 14.48
N LYS A 62 19.32 -1.19 13.93
CA LYS A 62 19.70 0.22 13.73
C LYS A 62 18.55 1.15 14.12
N ARG A 63 18.10 1.04 15.36
CA ARG A 63 17.01 1.86 15.91
C ARG A 63 17.55 3.12 16.58
N TYR A 64 16.74 4.18 16.55
CA TYR A 64 17.03 5.41 17.28
C TYR A 64 16.74 5.29 18.79
N TYR A 65 15.91 4.30 19.19
CA TYR A 65 15.45 4.11 20.57
C TYR A 65 15.70 2.68 21.05
N GLY A 66 15.88 2.50 22.36
CA GLY A 66 16.02 1.20 22.98
C GLY A 66 14.71 0.42 23.11
N GLY A 67 14.80 -0.85 23.49
CA GLY A 67 13.66 -1.74 23.72
C GLY A 67 13.01 -2.27 22.45
N CYS A 68 13.74 -2.34 21.34
CA CYS A 68 13.24 -2.78 20.05
C CYS A 68 13.58 -4.24 19.72
N GLU A 69 14.16 -4.99 20.63
CA GLU A 69 14.69 -6.33 20.39
C GLU A 69 13.60 -7.29 19.84
N ASN A 70 12.39 -7.21 20.37
CA ASN A 70 11.29 -8.05 19.92
C ASN A 70 10.65 -7.53 18.62
N VAL A 71 10.55 -6.21 18.44
CA VAL A 71 10.07 -5.60 17.20
C VAL A 71 11.03 -5.89 16.05
N ASP A 72 12.33 -5.88 16.32
CA ASP A 72 13.36 -6.23 15.34
C ASP A 72 13.16 -7.65 14.79
N VAL A 73 12.86 -8.61 15.67
CA VAL A 73 12.56 -9.98 15.24
C VAL A 73 11.33 -10.03 14.34
N VAL A 74 10.26 -9.32 14.69
CA VAL A 74 9.03 -9.30 13.90
C VAL A 74 9.26 -8.67 12.52
N GLU A 75 9.95 -7.53 12.48
CA GLU A 75 10.24 -6.84 11.20
C GLU A 75 11.20 -7.66 10.33
N GLN A 76 12.24 -8.27 10.92
CA GLN A 76 13.16 -9.13 10.17
C GLN A 76 12.45 -10.36 9.59
N LEU A 77 11.57 -11.02 10.36
CA LEU A 77 10.75 -12.12 9.84
C LEU A 77 9.86 -11.68 8.67
N ALA A 78 9.31 -10.48 8.72
CA ALA A 78 8.50 -9.95 7.62
C ALA A 78 9.35 -9.69 6.36
N ILE A 79 10.55 -9.14 6.52
CA ILE A 79 11.52 -8.91 5.43
C ILE A 79 11.91 -10.25 4.79
N ASP A 80 12.35 -11.23 5.60
CA ASP A 80 12.82 -12.53 5.11
C ASP A 80 11.72 -13.26 4.34
N ARG A 81 10.50 -13.27 4.87
CA ARG A 81 9.34 -13.89 4.22
C ARG A 81 8.89 -13.17 2.96
N ALA A 82 8.97 -11.84 2.92
CA ALA A 82 8.70 -11.08 1.70
C ALA A 82 9.76 -11.40 0.61
N CYS A 83 11.03 -11.45 0.98
CA CYS A 83 12.09 -11.85 0.05
C CYS A 83 11.88 -13.26 -0.50
N GLU A 84 11.54 -14.22 0.37
CA GLU A 84 11.25 -15.60 -0.03
C GLU A 84 10.03 -15.68 -0.96
N LEU A 85 8.93 -15.02 -0.59
CA LEU A 85 7.67 -15.06 -1.34
C LEU A 85 7.80 -14.48 -2.75
N PHE A 86 8.53 -13.39 -2.90
CA PHE A 86 8.67 -12.66 -4.17
C PHE A 86 9.97 -13.00 -4.92
N GLY A 87 10.83 -13.85 -4.37
CA GLY A 87 12.15 -14.13 -4.94
C GLY A 87 13.03 -12.87 -5.03
N ALA A 88 12.90 -11.97 -4.06
CA ALA A 88 13.59 -10.69 -4.04
C ALA A 88 14.84 -10.74 -3.16
N ASP A 89 15.88 -10.02 -3.55
CA ASP A 89 17.12 -9.91 -2.76
C ASP A 89 16.95 -8.96 -1.56
N TRP A 90 15.94 -8.09 -1.60
CA TRP A 90 15.70 -7.08 -0.57
C TRP A 90 14.22 -6.70 -0.50
N ALA A 91 13.73 -6.40 0.69
CA ALA A 91 12.38 -5.92 0.94
C ALA A 91 12.36 -4.83 2.02
N ASN A 92 11.46 -3.87 1.86
CA ASN A 92 11.08 -2.92 2.91
C ASN A 92 9.61 -3.14 3.27
N VAL A 93 9.36 -3.49 4.53
CA VAL A 93 8.03 -3.84 5.03
C VAL A 93 7.43 -2.75 5.92
N GLN A 94 8.06 -1.56 5.98
CA GLN A 94 7.60 -0.47 6.83
C GLN A 94 6.42 0.36 6.28
N PRO A 95 6.20 0.48 4.95
CA PRO A 95 5.06 1.23 4.46
C PRO A 95 3.73 0.71 5.02
N HIS A 96 2.90 1.61 5.54
CA HIS A 96 1.58 1.25 6.08
C HIS A 96 0.51 1.01 5.00
N SER A 97 0.81 1.34 3.75
CA SER A 97 -0.12 1.19 2.62
C SER A 97 0.63 1.14 1.29
N GLY A 98 -0.03 0.62 0.25
CA GLY A 98 0.48 0.67 -1.11
C GLY A 98 0.76 2.10 -1.59
N SER A 99 -0.08 3.06 -1.20
CA SER A 99 0.14 4.48 -1.51
C SER A 99 1.43 5.02 -0.90
N GLN A 100 1.75 4.63 0.33
CA GLN A 100 3.01 5.04 0.96
C GLN A 100 4.21 4.35 0.31
N ALA A 101 4.10 3.06 -0.02
CA ALA A 101 5.13 2.32 -0.73
C ALA A 101 5.44 2.97 -2.09
N ASN A 102 4.40 3.29 -2.87
CA ASN A 102 4.53 3.99 -4.14
C ASN A 102 5.15 5.38 -3.94
N GLY A 103 4.70 6.13 -2.95
CA GLY A 103 5.27 7.44 -2.61
C GLY A 103 6.76 7.37 -2.29
N ALA A 104 7.19 6.36 -1.53
CA ALA A 104 8.60 6.14 -1.21
C ALA A 104 9.45 5.88 -2.46
N VAL A 105 8.94 5.07 -3.40
CA VAL A 105 9.62 4.82 -4.68
C VAL A 105 9.71 6.10 -5.52
N TYR A 106 8.62 6.86 -5.64
CA TYR A 106 8.66 8.15 -6.33
C TYR A 106 9.70 9.09 -5.74
N MET A 107 9.71 9.24 -4.42
CA MET A 107 10.68 10.12 -3.73
C MET A 107 12.13 9.66 -3.89
N ALA A 108 12.37 8.35 -3.99
CA ALA A 108 13.72 7.81 -4.19
C ALA A 108 14.21 7.98 -5.63
N MET A 109 13.32 7.92 -6.62
CA MET A 109 13.68 7.86 -8.03
C MET A 109 13.50 9.16 -8.79
N LEU A 110 12.65 10.07 -8.29
CA LEU A 110 12.17 11.24 -9.02
C LEU A 110 12.34 12.53 -8.22
N LYS A 111 12.37 13.64 -8.96
CA LYS A 111 12.23 14.99 -8.41
C LYS A 111 10.83 15.52 -8.73
N ALA A 112 10.36 16.49 -7.95
CA ALA A 112 9.11 17.19 -8.24
C ALA A 112 9.14 17.78 -9.66
N GLY A 113 8.10 17.54 -10.43
CA GLY A 113 8.00 17.95 -11.83
C GLY A 113 8.50 16.94 -12.86
N ASP A 114 9.18 15.88 -12.43
CA ASP A 114 9.58 14.79 -13.34
C ASP A 114 8.33 14.12 -13.95
N THR A 115 8.50 13.53 -15.12
CA THR A 115 7.40 12.91 -15.85
C THR A 115 7.25 11.44 -15.45
N VAL A 116 6.02 11.02 -15.22
CA VAL A 116 5.63 9.64 -14.98
C VAL A 116 4.60 9.20 -16.01
N LEU A 117 4.72 7.98 -16.50
CA LEU A 117 3.75 7.35 -17.38
C LEU A 117 2.99 6.27 -16.60
N GLY A 118 1.68 6.36 -16.53
CA GLY A 118 0.83 5.43 -15.79
C GLY A 118 -0.49 5.16 -16.47
N MET A 119 -1.15 4.06 -16.11
CA MET A 119 -2.50 3.77 -16.57
C MET A 119 -3.50 4.74 -15.95
N SER A 120 -4.45 5.22 -16.73
CA SER A 120 -5.53 6.09 -16.27
C SER A 120 -6.47 5.35 -15.30
N LEU A 121 -7.09 6.10 -14.39
CA LEU A 121 -7.97 5.55 -13.38
C LEU A 121 -9.18 4.81 -13.98
N ASP A 122 -9.78 5.38 -15.01
CA ASP A 122 -10.92 4.83 -15.76
C ASP A 122 -10.58 3.56 -16.54
N ALA A 123 -9.30 3.33 -16.81
CA ALA A 123 -8.81 2.09 -17.43
C ALA A 123 -8.35 1.04 -16.41
N GLY A 124 -8.54 1.28 -15.12
CA GLY A 124 -8.13 0.39 -14.04
C GLY A 124 -6.81 0.76 -13.36
N GLY A 125 -6.23 1.92 -13.69
CA GLY A 125 -5.03 2.41 -13.01
C GLY A 125 -5.28 2.80 -11.56
N HIS A 126 -4.25 2.71 -10.72
CA HIS A 126 -4.33 3.12 -9.32
C HIS A 126 -4.26 4.66 -9.20
N LEU A 127 -4.85 5.21 -8.11
CA LEU A 127 -4.78 6.65 -7.82
C LEU A 127 -3.33 7.19 -7.82
N THR A 128 -2.39 6.41 -7.30
CA THR A 128 -0.97 6.78 -7.25
C THR A 128 -0.23 6.70 -8.59
N HIS A 129 -0.91 6.34 -9.68
CA HIS A 129 -0.35 6.33 -11.03
C HIS A 129 -0.53 7.68 -11.77
N GLY A 130 -0.56 8.77 -11.03
CA GLY A 130 -0.64 10.12 -11.61
C GLY A 130 -2.06 10.69 -11.68
N ALA A 131 -3.03 10.12 -10.98
CA ALA A 131 -4.37 10.70 -10.92
C ALA A 131 -4.33 12.13 -10.33
N LYS A 132 -4.99 13.08 -10.98
CA LYS A 132 -4.95 14.52 -10.63
C LYS A 132 -5.23 14.85 -9.16
N PRO A 133 -6.18 14.21 -8.45
CA PRO A 133 -6.42 14.51 -7.03
C PRO A 133 -5.36 13.93 -6.11
N ASN A 134 -4.57 12.95 -6.56
CA ASN A 134 -3.54 12.27 -5.78
C ASN A 134 -2.23 13.06 -5.73
N PHE A 135 -1.37 12.75 -4.73
CA PHE A 135 -0.04 13.36 -4.63
C PHE A 135 0.77 13.18 -5.91
N SER A 136 0.68 12.02 -6.56
CA SER A 136 1.41 11.70 -7.78
C SER A 136 1.06 12.62 -8.95
N GLY A 137 -0.23 12.93 -9.13
CA GLY A 137 -0.69 13.86 -10.16
C GLY A 137 -0.51 15.34 -9.82
N LYS A 138 -0.25 15.66 -8.54
CA LYS A 138 0.03 17.03 -8.08
C LYS A 138 1.51 17.39 -8.07
N THR A 139 2.36 16.40 -7.83
CA THR A 139 3.80 16.59 -7.65
C THR A 139 4.56 16.36 -8.95
N TYR A 140 4.09 15.44 -9.78
CA TYR A 140 4.75 15.00 -11.00
C TYR A 140 3.95 15.35 -12.25
N ASN A 141 4.62 15.43 -13.39
CA ASN A 141 3.97 15.57 -14.69
C ASN A 141 3.47 14.19 -15.15
N ALA A 142 2.21 13.89 -14.84
CA ALA A 142 1.64 12.59 -15.12
C ALA A 142 1.06 12.52 -16.55
N ILE A 143 1.61 11.64 -17.36
CA ILE A 143 1.05 11.21 -18.66
C ILE A 143 0.33 9.89 -18.42
N GLN A 144 -0.88 9.77 -18.94
CA GLN A 144 -1.70 8.58 -18.74
C GLN A 144 -2.05 7.92 -20.08
N TYR A 145 -1.97 6.59 -20.09
CA TYR A 145 -2.50 5.78 -21.18
C TYR A 145 -3.77 5.06 -20.72
N GLY A 146 -4.61 4.71 -21.69
CA GLY A 146 -5.86 3.99 -21.46
C GLY A 146 -5.89 2.64 -22.15
N LEU A 147 -7.11 2.15 -22.36
CA LEU A 147 -7.41 0.99 -23.18
C LEU A 147 -7.88 1.45 -24.57
N ASP A 148 -7.61 0.65 -25.57
CA ASP A 148 -8.22 0.81 -26.88
C ASP A 148 -9.74 0.59 -26.78
N ASN A 149 -10.53 1.52 -27.32
CA ASN A 149 -11.99 1.51 -27.16
C ASN A 149 -12.71 0.40 -27.92
N GLU A 150 -12.07 -0.17 -28.95
CA GLU A 150 -12.67 -1.23 -29.77
C GLU A 150 -12.35 -2.62 -29.22
N THR A 151 -11.11 -2.80 -28.79
CA THR A 151 -10.60 -4.10 -28.34
C THR A 151 -10.66 -4.28 -26.83
N GLY A 152 -10.70 -3.20 -26.05
CA GLY A 152 -10.60 -3.22 -24.60
C GLY A 152 -9.21 -3.62 -24.08
N LEU A 153 -8.19 -3.65 -24.92
CA LEU A 153 -6.82 -4.04 -24.59
C LEU A 153 -5.90 -2.83 -24.50
N ILE A 154 -4.75 -3.02 -23.87
CA ILE A 154 -3.69 -2.01 -23.85
C ILE A 154 -3.07 -1.91 -25.25
N ASP A 155 -3.04 -0.71 -25.82
CA ASP A 155 -2.27 -0.43 -27.03
C ASP A 155 -0.81 -0.17 -26.66
N TYR A 156 0.03 -1.20 -26.78
CA TYR A 156 1.45 -1.12 -26.47
C TYR A 156 2.24 -0.22 -27.43
N GLU A 157 1.77 0.00 -28.67
CA GLU A 157 2.38 0.95 -29.60
C GLU A 157 2.15 2.40 -29.12
N GLN A 158 0.94 2.71 -28.66
CA GLN A 158 0.64 3.99 -28.01
C GLN A 158 1.50 4.20 -26.76
N VAL A 159 1.58 3.20 -25.87
CA VAL A 159 2.43 3.27 -24.65
C VAL A 159 3.88 3.52 -25.02
N ALA A 160 4.41 2.80 -26.02
CA ALA A 160 5.78 2.99 -26.48
C ALA A 160 6.01 4.36 -27.11
N SER A 161 5.03 4.90 -27.81
CA SER A 161 5.07 6.26 -28.40
C SER A 161 5.14 7.32 -27.30
N LEU A 162 4.23 7.24 -26.32
CA LEU A 162 4.19 8.15 -25.17
C LEU A 162 5.49 8.09 -24.35
N ALA A 163 6.11 6.91 -24.25
CA ALA A 163 7.36 6.74 -23.55
C ALA A 163 8.59 7.28 -24.30
N ARG A 164 8.51 7.46 -25.63
CA ARG A 164 9.62 7.97 -26.47
C ARG A 164 9.56 9.47 -26.72
N GLU A 165 8.46 10.15 -26.44
CA GLU A 165 8.39 11.60 -26.59
C GLU A 165 9.46 12.27 -25.72
N PRO A 166 10.10 13.40 -26.21
CA PRO A 166 11.35 13.90 -25.65
C PRO A 166 11.16 14.66 -24.33
N VAL A 167 10.68 13.99 -23.33
CA VAL A 167 10.65 14.45 -21.95
C VAL A 167 11.34 13.37 -21.13
N SER A 168 12.23 13.72 -20.22
CA SER A 168 12.98 12.79 -19.36
C SER A 168 12.04 11.87 -18.61
N TYR A 169 11.87 10.63 -19.09
CA TYR A 169 10.98 9.66 -18.49
C TYR A 169 11.74 8.76 -17.53
N THR A 170 11.26 8.69 -16.32
CA THR A 170 11.55 7.57 -15.43
C THR A 170 10.34 6.65 -15.48
N HIS A 171 10.50 5.46 -16.04
CA HIS A 171 9.45 4.44 -16.07
C HIS A 171 9.31 3.82 -14.69
N LEU A 172 8.15 3.98 -14.11
CA LEU A 172 7.74 3.24 -12.92
C LEU A 172 6.52 2.40 -13.29
N THR A 173 6.71 1.12 -13.55
CA THR A 173 5.65 0.12 -13.58
C THR A 173 5.52 -0.46 -12.17
N LEU A 174 4.47 -0.05 -11.48
CA LEU A 174 4.10 -0.69 -10.22
C LEU A 174 3.27 -1.92 -10.54
N PRO A 175 3.59 -3.09 -9.98
CA PRO A 175 2.74 -4.26 -10.15
C PRO A 175 1.38 -3.95 -9.52
N THR A 176 0.34 -3.93 -10.34
CA THR A 176 -1.02 -4.05 -9.87
C THR A 176 -1.21 -5.49 -9.45
N THR A 177 -1.18 -5.75 -8.15
CA THR A 177 -1.56 -7.06 -7.62
C THR A 177 -3.06 -7.21 -7.77
N TYR A 178 -3.47 -8.13 -8.60
CA TYR A 178 -4.82 -8.68 -8.63
C TYR A 178 -4.91 -9.88 -7.70
#